data_8d47ceebe945f2afc92ccbbe88af22cf
#
_entry.id   8d47ceebe945f2afc92ccbbe88af22cf
#
_cell.length_a   1.000
_cell.length_b   1.000
_cell.length_c   1.000
_cell.angle_alpha   90.00
_cell.angle_beta   90.00
_cell.angle_gamma   90.00
#
_symmetry.space_group_name_H-M   'P 1'
#
loop_
_entity.id
_entity.type
_entity.pdbx_description
1 polymer ?
#
loop_
_entity_poly.entity_id
_entity_poly.type
_entity_poly.pdbx_seq_one_letter_code
_entity_poly.pdbx_strand_id
1 'polypeptide(L)'
;MVSLSNGEDLAPADVLLWAVGRAPNTAELGAKEVGLELDAAGHILADPFQNTNIQGVYALGDVAGKALLTPVAIAAGRRLAHRLFDNKTNLKLDYDNIPSVVFSHPPVGNCIRFL
;
A
#
# COMPACT_ATOMS: atom_id res chain seq x y z
N MET A 1 -5.14 -19.63 25.28
CA MET A 1 -3.81 -19.35 25.87
C MET A 1 -2.89 -18.90 24.78
N VAL A 2 -2.09 -17.89 24.98
CA VAL A 2 -1.14 -17.34 23.99
C VAL A 2 0.25 -17.52 24.56
N SER A 3 1.10 -18.27 23.88
CA SER A 3 2.50 -18.50 24.26
C SER A 3 3.41 -17.58 23.46
N LEU A 4 4.37 -16.97 24.13
CA LEU A 4 5.40 -16.12 23.51
C LEU A 4 6.57 -16.96 22.98
N SER A 5 7.33 -16.40 22.06
CA SER A 5 8.51 -17.08 21.46
C SER A 5 9.63 -17.35 22.48
N ASN A 6 9.64 -16.67 23.62
CA ASN A 6 10.57 -16.92 24.72
C ASN A 6 10.13 -18.07 25.66
N GLY A 7 8.99 -18.72 25.38
CA GLY A 7 8.42 -19.81 26.16
C GLY A 7 7.52 -19.39 27.33
N GLU A 8 7.28 -18.09 27.50
CA GLU A 8 6.33 -17.61 28.52
C GLU A 8 4.89 -17.67 27.98
N ASP A 9 3.95 -18.08 28.86
CA ASP A 9 2.53 -18.05 28.58
C ASP A 9 1.91 -16.76 29.12
N LEU A 10 1.11 -16.10 28.28
CA LEU A 10 0.34 -14.93 28.72
C LEU A 10 -0.85 -15.38 29.58
N ALA A 11 -1.21 -14.55 30.55
CA ALA A 11 -2.44 -14.73 31.30
C ALA A 11 -3.66 -14.85 30.37
N PRO A 12 -4.68 -15.63 30.75
CA PRO A 12 -5.91 -15.73 29.97
C PRO A 12 -6.51 -14.34 29.72
N ALA A 13 -6.93 -14.09 28.45
CA ALA A 13 -7.61 -12.88 28.02
C ALA A 13 -8.90 -13.24 27.27
N ASP A 14 -9.93 -12.43 27.41
CA ASP A 14 -11.21 -12.63 26.72
C ASP A 14 -11.11 -12.34 25.22
N VAL A 15 -10.20 -11.44 24.84
CA VAL A 15 -10.01 -11.02 23.45
C VAL A 15 -8.52 -10.88 23.14
N LEU A 16 -8.13 -11.36 21.96
CA LEU A 16 -6.80 -11.12 21.36
C LEU A 16 -6.98 -10.25 20.13
N LEU A 17 -6.40 -9.03 20.13
CA LEU A 17 -6.32 -8.19 18.96
C LEU A 17 -4.99 -8.42 18.24
N TRP A 18 -5.04 -9.05 17.05
CA TRP A 18 -3.88 -9.30 16.21
C TRP A 18 -3.77 -8.19 15.14
N ALA A 19 -2.93 -7.19 15.39
CA ALA A 19 -2.80 -5.99 14.55
C ALA A 19 -1.33 -5.71 14.14
N VAL A 20 -0.62 -6.76 13.70
CA VAL A 20 0.83 -6.78 13.48
C VAL A 20 1.28 -6.39 12.07
N GLY A 21 0.38 -5.86 11.24
CA GLY A 21 0.68 -5.42 9.89
C GLY A 21 -0.22 -6.03 8.83
N ARG A 22 0.19 -5.87 7.57
CA ARG A 22 -0.54 -6.31 6.38
C ARG A 22 0.41 -6.96 5.39
N ALA A 23 -0.09 -7.92 4.65
CA ALA A 23 0.56 -8.48 3.46
C ALA A 23 -0.34 -8.24 2.24
N PRO A 24 0.23 -8.07 1.04
CA PRO A 24 -0.56 -7.95 -0.19
C PRO A 24 -1.31 -9.26 -0.45
N ASN A 25 -2.59 -9.16 -0.84
CA ASN A 25 -3.40 -10.33 -1.18
C ASN A 25 -3.29 -10.63 -2.68
N THR A 26 -2.10 -11.06 -3.12
CA THR A 26 -1.77 -11.30 -4.53
C THR A 26 -1.59 -12.77 -4.88
N ALA A 27 -1.62 -13.67 -3.90
CA ALA A 27 -1.30 -15.09 -4.09
C ALA A 27 -2.21 -15.80 -5.11
N GLU A 28 -3.49 -15.41 -5.18
CA GLU A 28 -4.50 -16.04 -6.03
C GLU A 28 -4.88 -15.19 -7.26
N LEU A 29 -4.10 -14.14 -7.57
CA LEU A 29 -4.37 -13.28 -8.74
C LEU A 29 -3.94 -13.88 -10.08
N GLY A 30 -3.29 -15.04 -10.09
CA GLY A 30 -2.70 -15.56 -11.31
C GLY A 30 -1.55 -14.70 -11.84
N ALA A 31 -0.86 -13.98 -10.95
CA ALA A 31 0.20 -13.04 -11.35
C ALA A 31 1.35 -13.75 -12.10
N LYS A 32 1.74 -14.93 -11.64
CA LYS A 32 2.80 -15.72 -12.28
C LYS A 32 2.39 -16.23 -13.65
N GLU A 33 1.14 -16.66 -13.80
CA GLU A 33 0.57 -17.22 -15.01
C GLU A 33 0.57 -16.20 -16.16
N VAL A 34 0.35 -14.92 -15.83
CA VAL A 34 0.37 -13.83 -16.82
C VAL A 34 1.71 -13.11 -16.90
N GLY A 35 2.70 -13.52 -16.11
CA GLY A 35 4.03 -12.88 -16.08
C GLY A 35 4.06 -11.52 -15.42
N LEU A 36 3.14 -11.24 -14.48
CA LEU A 36 3.11 -9.99 -13.71
C LEU A 36 4.22 -10.01 -12.65
N GLU A 37 5.04 -8.96 -12.62
CA GLU A 37 6.16 -8.86 -11.70
C GLU A 37 5.73 -8.44 -10.30
N LEU A 38 6.21 -9.19 -9.31
CA LEU A 38 6.01 -8.92 -7.89
C LEU A 38 7.36 -8.70 -7.19
N ASP A 39 7.35 -7.91 -6.11
CA ASP A 39 8.50 -7.82 -5.21
C ASP A 39 8.59 -9.05 -4.28
N ALA A 40 9.65 -9.10 -3.47
CA ALA A 40 9.87 -10.20 -2.53
C ALA A 40 8.78 -10.31 -1.44
N ALA A 41 8.04 -9.24 -1.17
CA ALA A 41 6.93 -9.20 -0.22
C ALA A 41 5.58 -9.53 -0.86
N GLY A 42 5.54 -9.68 -2.20
CA GLY A 42 4.34 -9.98 -2.97
C GLY A 42 3.58 -8.76 -3.48
N HIS A 43 4.11 -7.53 -3.38
CA HIS A 43 3.49 -6.36 -3.99
C HIS A 43 3.73 -6.35 -5.49
N ILE A 44 2.76 -5.82 -6.24
CA ILE A 44 2.89 -5.66 -7.69
C ILE A 44 3.83 -4.49 -7.99
N LEU A 45 4.88 -4.76 -8.79
CA LEU A 45 5.80 -3.73 -9.23
C LEU A 45 5.11 -2.78 -10.20
N ALA A 46 5.18 -1.49 -9.89
CA ALA A 46 4.62 -0.44 -10.73
C ALA A 46 5.53 0.80 -10.77
N ASP A 47 5.59 1.42 -11.93
CA ASP A 47 6.32 2.68 -12.13
C ASP A 47 5.63 3.88 -11.45
N PRO A 48 6.21 5.10 -11.47
CA PRO A 48 5.57 6.29 -10.91
C PRO A 48 4.23 6.67 -11.58
N PHE A 49 3.93 6.12 -12.74
CA PHE A 49 2.67 6.31 -13.47
C PHE A 49 1.68 5.15 -13.26
N GLN A 50 1.95 4.25 -12.30
CA GLN A 50 1.16 3.05 -11.99
C GLN A 50 1.12 1.99 -13.10
N ASN A 51 1.99 2.07 -14.12
CA ASN A 51 2.10 1.01 -15.11
C ASN A 51 2.84 -0.18 -14.50
N THR A 52 2.37 -1.38 -14.78
CA THR A 52 3.11 -2.62 -14.51
C THR A 52 3.99 -2.99 -15.72
N ASN A 53 4.69 -4.11 -15.64
CA ASN A 53 5.41 -4.69 -16.77
C ASN A 53 4.49 -5.21 -17.88
N ILE A 54 3.18 -5.30 -17.64
CA ILE A 54 2.20 -5.76 -18.64
C ILE A 54 1.41 -4.56 -19.16
N GLN A 55 1.43 -4.38 -20.49
CA GLN A 55 0.70 -3.28 -21.14
C GLN A 55 -0.81 -3.37 -20.84
N GLY A 56 -1.40 -2.25 -20.41
CA GLY A 56 -2.82 -2.16 -20.07
C GLY A 56 -3.17 -2.66 -18.67
N VAL A 57 -2.18 -3.14 -17.91
CA VAL A 57 -2.34 -3.53 -16.50
C VAL A 57 -1.67 -2.49 -15.61
N TYR A 58 -2.42 -2.01 -14.63
CA TYR A 58 -1.99 -0.95 -13.71
C TYR A 58 -2.11 -1.42 -12.26
N ALA A 59 -1.20 -0.95 -11.38
CA ALA A 59 -1.27 -1.24 -9.96
C ALA A 59 -1.08 0.04 -9.13
N LEU A 60 -1.93 0.21 -8.12
CA LEU A 60 -1.89 1.35 -7.21
C LEU A 60 -2.44 0.98 -5.82
N GLY A 61 -2.24 1.85 -4.85
CA GLY A 61 -2.67 1.62 -3.48
C GLY A 61 -1.83 0.56 -2.77
N ASP A 62 -2.44 -0.14 -1.82
CA ASP A 62 -1.76 -1.08 -0.93
C ASP A 62 -1.06 -2.21 -1.69
N VAL A 63 -1.65 -2.67 -2.78
CA VAL A 63 -1.09 -3.76 -3.60
C VAL A 63 0.24 -3.38 -4.27
N ALA A 64 0.49 -2.09 -4.49
CA ALA A 64 1.75 -1.58 -5.05
C ALA A 64 2.82 -1.25 -3.97
N GLY A 65 2.51 -1.41 -2.68
CA GLY A 65 3.45 -1.31 -1.57
C GLY A 65 4.07 0.07 -1.31
N LYS A 66 3.63 1.14 -1.98
CA LYS A 66 4.27 2.46 -1.89
C LYS A 66 3.83 3.26 -0.66
N ALA A 67 2.54 3.31 -0.37
CA ALA A 67 1.99 4.00 0.79
C ALA A 67 0.64 3.36 1.15
N LEU A 68 0.57 2.76 2.33
CA LEU A 68 -0.61 1.99 2.79
C LEU A 68 -1.65 2.91 3.41
N LEU A 69 -2.12 3.90 2.64
CA LEU A 69 -3.06 4.94 3.07
C LEU A 69 -4.18 5.09 2.05
N THR A 70 -5.43 4.94 2.49
CA THR A 70 -6.62 5.08 1.63
C THR A 70 -6.66 6.39 0.85
N PRO A 71 -6.39 7.59 1.45
CA PRO A 71 -6.38 8.84 0.69
C PRO A 71 -5.32 8.85 -0.43
N VAL A 72 -4.19 8.20 -0.22
CA VAL A 72 -3.11 8.08 -1.22
C VAL A 72 -3.56 7.20 -2.38
N ALA A 73 -4.17 6.06 -2.10
CA ALA A 73 -4.73 5.18 -3.12
C ALA A 73 -5.78 5.89 -3.98
N ILE A 74 -6.70 6.64 -3.34
CA ILE A 74 -7.71 7.46 -4.04
C ILE A 74 -7.05 8.52 -4.93
N ALA A 75 -6.04 9.23 -4.42
CA ALA A 75 -5.33 10.26 -5.16
C ALA A 75 -4.57 9.68 -6.36
N ALA A 76 -3.94 8.50 -6.21
CA ALA A 76 -3.27 7.79 -7.29
C ALA A 76 -4.27 7.34 -8.37
N GLY A 77 -5.40 6.74 -7.95
CA GLY A 77 -6.44 6.28 -8.86
C GLY A 77 -7.07 7.40 -9.69
N ARG A 78 -7.34 8.56 -9.08
CA ARG A 78 -7.83 9.74 -9.81
C ARG A 78 -6.84 10.22 -10.87
N ARG A 79 -5.54 10.26 -10.56
CA ARG A 79 -4.51 10.66 -11.52
C ARG A 79 -4.36 9.66 -12.65
N LEU A 80 -4.42 8.37 -12.34
CA LEU A 80 -4.42 7.31 -13.34
C LEU A 80 -5.63 7.46 -14.28
N ALA A 81 -6.85 7.65 -13.76
CA ALA A 81 -8.06 7.83 -14.55
C ALA A 81 -7.95 9.06 -15.48
N HIS A 82 -7.49 10.20 -14.98
CA HIS A 82 -7.27 11.38 -15.80
C HIS A 82 -6.21 11.17 -16.89
N ARG A 83 -5.17 10.38 -16.60
CA ARG A 83 -4.14 10.04 -17.58
C ARG A 83 -4.68 9.16 -18.70
N LEU A 84 -5.51 8.16 -18.35
CA LEU A 84 -6.03 7.19 -19.31
C LEU A 84 -7.21 7.72 -20.13
N PHE A 85 -8.07 8.55 -19.54
CA PHE A 85 -9.36 8.92 -20.13
C PHE A 85 -9.54 10.43 -20.38
N ASP A 86 -8.63 11.28 -19.88
CA ASP A 86 -8.74 12.74 -19.96
C ASP A 86 -7.49 13.39 -20.60
N ASN A 87 -6.71 12.60 -21.33
CA ASN A 87 -5.49 13.03 -22.05
C ASN A 87 -4.44 13.77 -21.21
N LYS A 88 -4.46 13.65 -19.88
CA LYS A 88 -3.47 14.27 -18.98
C LYS A 88 -2.25 13.37 -18.80
N THR A 89 -1.54 13.12 -19.89
CA THR A 89 -0.51 12.06 -20.01
C THR A 89 0.62 12.14 -18.97
N ASN A 90 0.94 13.33 -18.45
CA ASN A 90 2.02 13.55 -17.48
C ASN A 90 1.56 13.53 -16.01
N LEU A 91 0.27 13.27 -15.78
CA LEU A 91 -0.28 13.34 -14.43
C LEU A 91 0.10 12.07 -13.63
N LYS A 92 0.83 12.27 -12.55
CA LYS A 92 1.22 11.22 -11.58
C LYS A 92 1.08 11.71 -10.15
N LEU A 93 1.04 10.81 -9.19
CA LEU A 93 1.12 11.15 -7.77
C LEU A 93 2.58 11.32 -7.37
N ASP A 94 2.86 12.39 -6.63
CA ASP A 94 4.11 12.55 -5.89
C ASP A 94 4.00 11.76 -4.58
N TYR A 95 4.83 10.75 -4.43
CA TYR A 95 4.88 9.90 -3.23
C TYR A 95 5.89 10.40 -2.18
N ASP A 96 6.71 11.40 -2.50
CA ASP A 96 7.76 11.90 -1.60
C ASP A 96 7.19 12.85 -0.53
N ASN A 97 6.03 13.48 -0.80
CA ASN A 97 5.41 14.48 0.07
C ASN A 97 4.02 14.05 0.56
N ILE A 98 3.92 12.84 1.11
CA ILE A 98 2.66 12.34 1.66
C ILE A 98 2.54 12.74 3.13
N PRO A 99 1.50 13.53 3.50
CA PRO A 99 1.25 13.84 4.89
C PRO A 99 0.83 12.56 5.65
N SER A 100 1.35 12.41 6.85
CA SER A 100 1.03 11.29 7.75
C SER A 100 0.47 11.81 9.06
N VAL A 101 -0.52 11.12 9.60
CA VAL A 101 -1.12 11.43 10.90
C VAL A 101 -1.19 10.16 11.73
N VAL A 102 -0.70 10.23 12.95
CA VAL A 102 -0.91 9.20 13.98
C VAL A 102 -1.99 9.71 14.93
N PHE A 103 -3.11 8.98 15.02
CA PHE A 103 -4.24 9.32 15.86
C PHE A 103 -4.03 8.88 17.32
N SER A 104 -2.91 9.30 17.90
CA SER A 104 -2.63 9.19 19.33
C SER A 104 -3.36 10.30 20.12
N HIS A 105 -3.23 10.32 21.44
CA HIS A 105 -3.74 11.38 22.29
C HIS A 105 -2.60 12.09 23.02
N PRO A 106 -2.22 13.32 22.58
CA PRO A 106 -2.73 14.08 21.43
C PRO A 106 -2.27 13.50 20.07
N PRO A 107 -2.98 13.80 18.97
CA PRO A 107 -2.61 13.33 17.64
C PRO A 107 -1.31 13.99 17.15
N VAL A 108 -0.52 13.25 16.39
CA VAL A 108 0.74 13.73 15.79
C VAL A 108 0.63 13.73 14.27
N GLY A 109 0.76 14.91 13.65
CA GLY A 109 0.79 15.06 12.20
C GLY A 109 2.17 15.44 11.71
N ASN A 110 2.56 14.89 10.55
CA ASN A 110 3.78 15.25 9.84
C ASN A 110 3.45 15.54 8.37
N CYS A 111 3.97 16.66 7.88
CA CYS A 111 3.94 17.00 6.46
C CYS A 111 5.27 17.67 6.12
N ILE A 112 6.10 17.01 5.32
CA ILE A 112 7.35 17.59 4.85
C ILE A 112 7.05 18.38 3.60
N ARG A 113 7.07 19.69 3.70
CA ARG A 113 7.00 20.60 2.56
C ARG A 113 8.38 21.22 2.38
N PHE A 114 9.06 20.89 1.28
CA PHE A 114 10.20 21.67 0.83
C PHE A 114 9.67 22.94 0.15
N LEU A 115 10.12 24.09 0.63
CA LEU A 115 9.90 25.40 -0.01
C LEU A 115 10.91 25.58 -1.13
#